data_e6ac065d7b0150c5b6ca5ee67bc69ba0
#
_entry.id   e6ac065d7b0150c5b6ca5ee67bc69ba0
#
_cell.length_a   1.000
_cell.length_b   1.000
_cell.length_c   1.000
_cell.angle_alpha   90.00
_cell.angle_beta   90.00
_cell.angle_gamma   90.00
#
_symmetry.space_group_name_H-M   'P 1'
#
loop_
_entity.id
_entity.type
_entity.pdbx_description
1 polymer ?
#
loop_
_entity_poly.entity_id
_entity_poly.type
_entity_poly.pdbx_seq_one_letter_code
_entity_poly.pdbx_strand_id
1 'polypeptide(L)'
;MFNVKALAIIGLTILLILGSTASAINVKSTTGAWPWGNQSEPFPWLEYLKSLPHPTGVTLTIITRHENTIIMKAKEAFLNSPVAKELGITNIVAVFAGPEQWETYIKQALDAGRPIDIAWGGGPTLFNYIDEKGYIEPLDNTTHPEYNAVLYEMQKIPERIAGAPTYKVGDDGYVHWIGAAISSFGFTVNHDVINNYNVPVPKKWIDLTDPVYAKYLPDTPLTGIADPTKSTSNTRMYEIILQAYGWDEGWKVLTLMAANAKIYDSSSGVRDAVIRGDIAVGITIDFYGYTAMHQNPACEYIIPENESIVNADPIAILKNTRYPVQAAAFVAWVLSEYGGQQVWLDPDINRLPINPRVFNTDIGHQRQDLKQAFETATASGVIEFNETLSGLTERAMQYYFKATLVNAHDDLQNVWSAIARAYLNGQITKEQFDYLVNQLTKPFEFTDPLTGKKTTFTLDYAIKINDQLLQGSIYQALMSEWEDGARNRYLETYNLLQQILSGSPIPTTTTTTTTTTTTTPPATTTPPTTTTPPATTTTTTTTTTTTTTTTTPTTPPPTTPSGAGGLSTSLIITIVIIVIAVIVAIYYLMRK
;
A
#
# COMPACT_ATOMS: atom_id res chain seq x y z
N MET A 1 -29.23 -32.30 37.95
CA MET A 1 -27.83 -32.55 38.37
C MET A 1 -26.92 -32.16 37.20
N PHE A 2 -26.48 -30.91 37.18
CA PHE A 2 -25.53 -30.43 36.18
C PHE A 2 -24.11 -30.86 36.59
N ASN A 3 -23.37 -31.38 35.62
CA ASN A 3 -22.12 -32.10 35.84
C ASN A 3 -20.96 -31.09 36.06
N VAL A 4 -20.56 -30.92 37.34
CA VAL A 4 -19.51 -30.01 37.80
C VAL A 4 -18.13 -30.25 37.11
N LYS A 5 -17.91 -31.44 36.53
CA LYS A 5 -16.69 -31.77 35.76
C LYS A 5 -16.62 -31.08 34.39
N ALA A 6 -17.76 -30.71 33.78
CA ALA A 6 -17.79 -30.01 32.52
C ALA A 6 -17.41 -28.53 32.67
N LEU A 7 -17.76 -27.89 33.82
CA LEU A 7 -17.36 -26.51 34.09
C LEU A 7 -15.85 -26.34 34.37
N ALA A 8 -15.22 -27.37 34.97
CA ALA A 8 -13.79 -27.34 35.26
C ALA A 8 -12.93 -27.47 33.99
N ILE A 9 -13.40 -28.20 32.98
CA ILE A 9 -12.68 -28.35 31.68
C ILE A 9 -12.83 -27.07 30.86
N ILE A 10 -13.98 -26.43 30.86
CA ILE A 10 -14.18 -25.15 30.15
C ILE A 10 -13.38 -24.02 30.82
N GLY A 11 -13.30 -23.98 32.14
CA GLY A 11 -12.47 -23.03 32.90
C GLY A 11 -10.97 -23.21 32.65
N LEU A 12 -10.50 -24.45 32.46
CA LEU A 12 -9.08 -24.73 32.22
C LEU A 12 -8.69 -24.44 30.75
N THR A 13 -9.61 -24.60 29.79
CA THR A 13 -9.38 -24.28 28.38
C THR A 13 -9.36 -22.77 28.15
N ILE A 14 -10.16 -21.99 28.87
CA ILE A 14 -10.14 -20.53 28.82
C ILE A 14 -8.86 -19.96 29.46
N LEU A 15 -8.33 -20.61 30.50
CA LEU A 15 -7.07 -20.18 31.14
C LEU A 15 -5.82 -20.52 30.31
N LEU A 16 -5.91 -21.51 29.41
CA LEU A 16 -4.80 -21.88 28.49
C LEU A 16 -4.79 -21.03 27.18
N ILE A 17 -5.89 -20.37 26.87
CA ILE A 17 -5.97 -19.45 25.71
C ILE A 17 -5.51 -18.02 26.11
N LEU A 18 -5.48 -17.69 27.39
CA LEU A 18 -4.95 -16.40 27.89
C LEU A 18 -3.44 -16.43 28.20
N GLY A 19 -2.76 -17.53 27.90
CA GLY A 19 -1.34 -17.72 28.12
C GLY A 19 -0.45 -17.60 26.89
N SER A 20 -0.90 -16.95 25.80
CA SER A 20 0.04 -16.46 24.79
C SER A 20 0.80 -15.29 25.40
N THR A 21 1.97 -15.58 25.94
CA THR A 21 2.96 -14.58 26.29
C THR A 21 3.25 -13.73 25.05
N ALA A 22 2.57 -12.59 24.93
CA ALA A 22 3.10 -11.50 24.13
C ALA A 22 4.52 -11.27 24.68
N SER A 23 5.54 -11.61 23.93
CA SER A 23 6.89 -11.18 24.21
C SER A 23 6.83 -9.67 24.19
N ALA A 24 6.80 -9.04 25.37
CA ALA A 24 6.93 -7.60 25.48
C ALA A 24 8.22 -7.23 24.76
N ILE A 25 8.08 -6.59 23.61
CA ILE A 25 9.24 -6.03 22.88
C ILE A 25 9.84 -5.03 23.85
N ASN A 26 11.04 -5.31 24.32
CA ASN A 26 11.71 -4.51 25.35
C ASN A 26 12.29 -3.28 24.65
N VAL A 27 11.43 -2.24 24.46
CA VAL A 27 11.86 -0.94 23.92
C VAL A 27 12.80 -0.32 24.95
N LYS A 28 14.04 -0.11 24.59
CA LYS A 28 15.12 0.36 25.49
C LYS A 28 14.84 1.72 26.16
N SER A 29 13.80 2.42 25.84
CA SER A 29 13.67 3.86 26.10
C SER A 29 12.63 4.32 27.11
N THR A 30 11.92 3.47 27.88
CA THR A 30 10.74 3.95 28.63
C THR A 30 10.65 3.61 30.12
N THR A 31 11.74 3.29 30.81
CA THR A 31 11.67 2.87 32.22
C THR A 31 12.02 3.94 33.26
N GLY A 32 12.08 5.22 32.89
CA GLY A 32 12.41 6.34 33.79
C GLY A 32 11.27 7.38 33.91
N ALA A 33 11.33 8.21 34.96
CA ALA A 33 10.49 9.40 35.03
C ALA A 33 10.88 10.39 33.92
N TRP A 34 9.88 10.96 33.25
CA TRP A 34 10.12 11.95 32.19
C TRP A 34 10.85 13.18 32.74
N PRO A 35 11.74 13.84 31.99
CA PRO A 35 12.51 15.01 32.45
C PRO A 35 11.63 16.18 32.96
N TRP A 36 10.39 16.29 32.48
CA TRP A 36 9.43 17.33 32.85
C TRP A 36 8.45 16.91 33.98
N GLY A 37 8.55 15.69 34.52
CA GLY A 37 7.67 15.21 35.59
C GLY A 37 6.22 14.98 35.14
N ASN A 38 5.26 15.15 36.06
CA ASN A 38 3.81 14.96 35.81
C ASN A 38 3.12 16.31 35.53
N GLN A 39 3.44 16.97 34.44
CA GLN A 39 2.73 18.18 34.03
C GLN A 39 1.46 17.82 33.26
N SER A 40 0.38 18.61 33.46
CA SER A 40 -0.92 18.45 32.78
C SER A 40 -1.12 19.39 31.60
N GLU A 41 -0.08 20.08 31.18
CA GLU A 41 -0.12 20.98 30.02
C GLU A 41 -0.27 20.20 28.71
N PRO A 42 -0.85 20.81 27.66
CA PRO A 42 -1.03 20.16 26.37
C PRO A 42 0.25 19.58 25.77
N PHE A 43 1.40 20.24 26.03
CA PHE A 43 2.72 19.80 25.54
C PHE A 43 3.73 19.83 26.72
N PRO A 44 3.67 18.89 27.67
CA PRO A 44 4.47 18.93 28.89
C PRO A 44 5.98 18.87 28.64
N TRP A 45 6.39 18.41 27.48
CA TRP A 45 7.78 18.30 27.02
C TRP A 45 8.32 19.63 26.41
N LEU A 46 7.48 20.64 26.17
CA LEU A 46 7.89 21.84 25.44
C LEU A 46 8.96 22.63 26.20
N GLU A 47 8.77 22.91 27.49
CA GLU A 47 9.76 23.62 28.29
C GLU A 47 11.09 22.87 28.39
N TYR A 48 11.03 21.54 28.42
CA TYR A 48 12.23 20.72 28.38
C TYR A 48 12.97 20.88 27.04
N LEU A 49 12.28 20.79 25.91
CA LEU A 49 12.90 20.98 24.59
C LEU A 49 13.49 22.39 24.42
N LYS A 50 12.84 23.40 24.96
CA LYS A 50 13.38 24.79 24.98
C LYS A 50 14.69 24.91 25.75
N SER A 51 14.88 24.09 26.77
CA SER A 51 16.11 24.10 27.58
C SER A 51 17.31 23.46 26.86
N LEU A 52 17.08 22.66 25.80
CA LEU A 52 18.13 22.04 25.01
C LEU A 52 18.73 23.04 24.00
N PRO A 53 20.01 22.93 23.66
CA PRO A 53 20.62 23.79 22.64
C PRO A 53 19.95 23.58 21.28
N HIS A 54 19.42 24.65 20.68
CA HIS A 54 18.81 24.60 19.36
C HIS A 54 18.87 25.94 18.64
N PRO A 55 18.96 25.99 17.30
CA PRO A 55 18.86 27.23 16.52
C PRO A 55 17.41 27.74 16.46
N THR A 56 17.25 29.00 16.08
CA THR A 56 15.97 29.65 15.77
C THR A 56 15.91 30.08 14.31
N GLY A 57 14.73 30.39 13.79
CA GLY A 57 14.52 30.75 12.38
C GLY A 57 14.58 29.51 11.46
N VAL A 58 14.22 28.33 11.98
CA VAL A 58 14.37 27.05 11.31
C VAL A 58 13.26 26.81 10.28
N THR A 59 13.64 26.26 9.14
CA THR A 59 12.73 25.62 8.19
C THR A 59 12.95 24.10 8.23
N LEU A 60 11.92 23.34 8.58
CA LEU A 60 11.94 21.88 8.49
C LEU A 60 11.57 21.42 7.08
N THR A 61 12.25 20.39 6.60
CA THR A 61 11.96 19.76 5.31
C THR A 61 11.36 18.37 5.55
N ILE A 62 10.19 18.11 4.97
CA ILE A 62 9.45 16.87 5.12
C ILE A 62 9.29 16.21 3.75
N ILE A 63 9.68 14.94 3.61
CA ILE A 63 9.30 14.13 2.44
C ILE A 63 7.98 13.40 2.74
N THR A 64 7.05 13.40 1.76
CA THR A 64 5.69 12.96 2.04
C THR A 64 4.98 12.35 0.83
N ARG A 65 4.02 11.46 1.14
CA ARG A 65 3.00 10.93 0.24
C ARG A 65 1.60 11.51 0.52
N HIS A 66 1.46 12.29 1.59
CA HIS A 66 0.18 12.93 1.90
C HIS A 66 -0.24 13.89 0.80
N GLU A 67 -1.55 14.04 0.62
CA GLU A 67 -2.11 15.08 -0.24
C GLU A 67 -1.72 16.49 0.26
N ASN A 68 -1.65 17.42 -0.69
CA ASN A 68 -1.26 18.79 -0.39
C ASN A 68 -2.17 19.44 0.67
N THR A 69 -3.46 19.15 0.67
CA THR A 69 -4.43 19.64 1.66
C THR A 69 -4.02 19.25 3.08
N ILE A 70 -3.61 18.01 3.31
CA ILE A 70 -3.15 17.53 4.62
C ILE A 70 -1.93 18.32 5.07
N ILE A 71 -0.93 18.46 4.19
CA ILE A 71 0.32 19.15 4.50
C ILE A 71 0.07 20.64 4.77
N MET A 72 -0.79 21.30 3.99
CA MET A 72 -1.10 22.72 4.17
C MET A 72 -1.78 22.97 5.50
N LYS A 73 -2.80 22.18 5.86
CA LYS A 73 -3.52 22.30 7.14
C LYS A 73 -2.62 21.99 8.34
N ALA A 74 -1.81 20.94 8.24
CA ALA A 74 -0.85 20.58 9.29
C ALA A 74 0.22 21.66 9.48
N LYS A 75 0.76 22.21 8.39
CA LYS A 75 1.72 23.31 8.41
C LYS A 75 1.12 24.54 9.08
N GLU A 76 -0.09 24.93 8.69
CA GLU A 76 -0.79 26.08 9.27
C GLU A 76 -1.02 25.89 10.77
N ALA A 77 -1.59 24.75 11.17
CA ALA A 77 -1.86 24.42 12.56
C ALA A 77 -0.57 24.39 13.39
N PHE A 78 0.48 23.74 12.88
CA PHE A 78 1.76 23.65 13.58
C PHE A 78 2.44 25.00 13.75
N LEU A 79 2.58 25.79 12.68
CA LEU A 79 3.26 27.09 12.74
C LEU A 79 2.51 28.11 13.64
N ASN A 80 1.20 27.94 13.82
CA ASN A 80 0.41 28.73 14.75
C ASN A 80 0.47 28.21 16.20
N SER A 81 0.98 27.00 16.42
CA SER A 81 1.09 26.39 17.75
C SER A 81 2.15 27.08 18.63
N PRO A 82 2.07 26.96 19.96
CA PRO A 82 3.14 27.39 20.85
C PRO A 82 4.43 26.60 20.58
N VAL A 83 4.36 25.34 20.16
CA VAL A 83 5.52 24.48 19.90
C VAL A 83 6.43 25.10 18.83
N ALA A 84 5.87 25.48 17.68
CA ALA A 84 6.65 26.07 16.60
C ALA A 84 7.22 27.45 16.98
N LYS A 85 6.39 28.29 17.62
CA LYS A 85 6.78 29.68 18.00
C LYS A 85 7.93 29.68 19.02
N GLU A 86 7.82 28.87 20.05
CA GLU A 86 8.78 28.87 21.14
C GLU A 86 10.10 28.17 20.80
N LEU A 87 10.07 27.20 19.84
CA LEU A 87 11.28 26.53 19.33
C LEU A 87 11.84 27.19 18.06
N GLY A 88 11.31 28.38 17.67
CA GLY A 88 11.83 29.15 16.55
C GLY A 88 11.70 28.49 15.20
N ILE A 89 10.66 27.65 14.99
CA ILE A 89 10.36 27.05 13.70
C ILE A 89 9.49 28.02 12.91
N THR A 90 9.99 28.49 11.77
CA THR A 90 9.35 29.56 10.99
C THR A 90 8.69 29.06 9.71
N ASN A 91 9.06 27.87 9.24
CA ASN A 91 8.51 27.32 8.01
C ASN A 91 8.62 25.80 7.96
N ILE A 92 7.76 25.19 7.12
CA ILE A 92 7.84 23.79 6.69
C ILE A 92 7.84 23.76 5.17
N VAL A 93 8.75 22.99 4.58
CA VAL A 93 8.81 22.70 3.15
C VAL A 93 8.53 21.22 2.94
N ALA A 94 7.56 20.91 2.11
CA ALA A 94 7.22 19.54 1.76
C ALA A 94 7.82 19.16 0.41
N VAL A 95 8.41 17.97 0.36
CA VAL A 95 8.88 17.28 -0.85
C VAL A 95 7.88 16.18 -1.17
N PHE A 96 7.03 16.42 -2.16
CA PHE A 96 6.07 15.43 -2.64
C PHE A 96 6.75 14.51 -3.64
N ALA A 97 6.81 13.22 -3.36
CA ALA A 97 7.53 12.25 -4.18
C ALA A 97 6.83 10.90 -4.23
N GLY A 98 6.94 10.19 -5.36
CA GLY A 98 6.56 8.79 -5.47
C GLY A 98 7.44 7.89 -4.59
N PRO A 99 6.97 6.72 -4.15
CA PRO A 99 7.76 5.85 -3.27
C PRO A 99 9.11 5.46 -3.90
N GLU A 100 9.15 5.27 -5.22
CA GLU A 100 10.35 4.94 -6.00
C GLU A 100 11.39 6.07 -6.04
N GLN A 101 11.01 7.29 -5.67
CA GLN A 101 11.87 8.48 -5.71
C GLN A 101 12.45 8.83 -4.34
N TRP A 102 11.91 8.28 -3.26
CA TRP A 102 12.28 8.67 -1.90
C TRP A 102 13.76 8.45 -1.60
N GLU A 103 14.28 7.27 -1.90
CA GLU A 103 15.71 6.99 -1.70
C GLU A 103 16.59 8.00 -2.46
N THR A 104 16.24 8.27 -3.70
CA THR A 104 16.97 9.23 -4.55
C THR A 104 16.97 10.63 -3.95
N TYR A 105 15.81 11.14 -3.53
CA TYR A 105 15.71 12.47 -2.95
C TYR A 105 16.40 12.59 -1.59
N ILE A 106 16.25 11.60 -0.72
CA ILE A 106 16.92 11.56 0.58
C ILE A 106 18.45 11.56 0.37
N LYS A 107 18.94 10.69 -0.51
CA LYS A 107 20.37 10.62 -0.82
C LYS A 107 20.90 11.92 -1.43
N GLN A 108 20.23 12.49 -2.41
CA GLN A 108 20.65 13.77 -3.03
C GLN A 108 20.67 14.92 -2.01
N ALA A 109 19.70 14.97 -1.11
CA ALA A 109 19.65 15.97 -0.05
C ALA A 109 20.81 15.82 0.95
N LEU A 110 21.15 14.58 1.33
CA LEU A 110 22.30 14.27 2.16
C LEU A 110 23.62 14.66 1.47
N ASP A 111 23.81 14.26 0.22
CA ASP A 111 25.00 14.57 -0.57
C ASP A 111 25.19 16.08 -0.76
N ALA A 112 24.08 16.83 -0.84
CA ALA A 112 24.08 18.30 -0.92
C ALA A 112 24.30 19.01 0.43
N GLY A 113 24.45 18.28 1.54
CA GLY A 113 24.59 18.84 2.90
C GLY A 113 23.32 19.58 3.40
N ARG A 114 22.16 19.28 2.82
CA ARG A 114 20.83 19.79 3.20
C ARG A 114 19.87 18.62 3.39
N PRO A 115 20.08 17.81 4.44
CA PRO A 115 19.26 16.61 4.67
C PRO A 115 17.78 16.98 4.81
N ILE A 116 16.92 16.06 4.39
CA ILE A 116 15.50 16.07 4.72
C ILE A 116 15.38 15.70 6.19
N ASP A 117 14.54 16.38 6.95
CA ASP A 117 14.49 16.22 8.40
C ASP A 117 13.52 15.09 8.81
N ILE A 118 12.39 14.96 8.09
CA ILE A 118 11.28 14.09 8.49
C ILE A 118 10.72 13.36 7.26
N ALA A 119 10.39 12.09 7.42
CA ALA A 119 9.54 11.31 6.53
C ALA A 119 8.14 11.22 7.15
N TRP A 120 7.06 11.52 6.38
CA TRP A 120 5.71 11.48 6.90
C TRP A 120 4.68 10.99 5.87
N GLY A 121 4.00 9.86 6.17
CA GLY A 121 3.03 9.21 5.31
C GLY A 121 3.64 8.44 4.15
N GLY A 122 2.96 7.37 3.72
CA GLY A 122 3.40 6.52 2.61
C GLY A 122 3.37 5.02 2.92
N GLY A 123 2.90 4.68 4.11
CA GLY A 123 2.67 3.30 4.54
C GLY A 123 3.92 2.57 5.07
N PRO A 124 3.72 1.47 5.81
CA PRO A 124 4.80 0.74 6.47
C PRO A 124 5.85 0.16 5.51
N THR A 125 5.45 -0.34 4.33
CA THR A 125 6.38 -0.92 3.35
C THR A 125 7.46 0.06 2.92
N LEU A 126 7.06 1.30 2.58
CA LEU A 126 8.01 2.35 2.19
C LEU A 126 8.94 2.71 3.35
N PHE A 127 8.40 2.83 4.57
CA PHE A 127 9.20 3.16 5.75
C PHE A 127 10.17 2.02 6.11
N ASN A 128 9.75 0.76 6.00
CA ASN A 128 10.64 -0.38 6.18
C ASN A 128 11.77 -0.37 5.15
N TYR A 129 11.47 -0.05 3.89
CA TYR A 129 12.47 0.04 2.83
C TYR A 129 13.53 1.12 3.12
N ILE A 130 13.12 2.35 3.46
CA ILE A 130 14.09 3.42 3.76
C ILE A 130 14.83 3.19 5.07
N ASP A 131 14.26 2.44 6.00
CA ASP A 131 14.89 2.00 7.24
C ASP A 131 15.99 0.97 6.98
N GLU A 132 15.72 -0.05 6.16
CA GLU A 132 16.71 -1.04 5.70
C GLU A 132 17.88 -0.39 4.94
N LYS A 133 17.64 0.71 4.23
CA LYS A 133 18.69 1.53 3.61
C LYS A 133 19.45 2.40 4.60
N GLY A 134 19.03 2.42 5.86
CA GLY A 134 19.70 3.15 6.94
C GLY A 134 19.43 4.65 6.95
N TYR A 135 18.32 5.12 6.39
CA TYR A 135 17.97 6.55 6.35
C TYR A 135 17.14 7.03 7.53
N ILE A 136 16.52 6.14 8.30
CA ILE A 136 15.74 6.50 9.49
C ILE A 136 16.66 6.63 10.70
N GLU A 137 16.45 7.66 11.50
CA GLU A 137 17.14 7.88 12.77
C GLU A 137 16.45 7.07 13.88
N PRO A 138 17.16 6.13 14.55
CA PRO A 138 16.64 5.46 15.72
C PRO A 138 16.36 6.46 16.86
N LEU A 139 15.23 6.32 17.54
CA LEU A 139 14.87 7.20 18.66
C LEU A 139 15.65 6.82 19.94
N ASP A 140 16.99 6.89 19.86
CA ASP A 140 17.87 6.70 20.99
C ASP A 140 17.90 7.95 21.88
N ASN A 141 17.08 7.97 22.93
CA ASN A 141 17.00 9.06 23.87
C ASN A 141 18.17 9.14 24.86
N THR A 142 19.11 8.22 24.79
CA THR A 142 20.33 8.26 25.61
C THR A 142 21.39 9.19 25.01
N THR A 143 21.46 9.24 23.68
CA THR A 143 22.33 10.14 22.91
C THR A 143 21.61 11.39 22.42
N HIS A 144 20.30 11.28 22.21
CA HIS A 144 19.39 12.33 21.70
C HIS A 144 18.25 12.58 22.71
N PRO A 145 18.50 13.34 23.78
CA PRO A 145 17.51 13.54 24.84
C PRO A 145 16.22 14.21 24.39
N GLU A 146 16.23 14.92 23.26
CA GLU A 146 15.04 15.49 22.60
C GLU A 146 14.01 14.45 22.18
N TYR A 147 14.43 13.20 21.89
CA TYR A 147 13.52 12.12 21.48
C TYR A 147 12.61 11.65 22.62
N ASN A 148 12.91 12.01 23.88
CA ASN A 148 11.97 11.79 24.97
C ASN A 148 10.58 12.39 24.71
N ALA A 149 10.48 13.51 24.00
CA ALA A 149 9.20 14.13 23.66
C ALA A 149 8.36 13.24 22.72
N VAL A 150 9.02 12.62 21.72
CA VAL A 150 8.39 11.69 20.78
C VAL A 150 7.93 10.43 21.49
N LEU A 151 8.79 9.83 22.29
CA LEU A 151 8.52 8.61 23.04
C LEU A 151 7.42 8.81 24.09
N TYR A 152 7.30 10.01 24.68
CA TYR A 152 6.21 10.39 25.56
C TYR A 152 4.86 10.38 24.83
N GLU A 153 4.78 10.97 23.65
CA GLU A 153 3.53 10.95 22.88
C GLU A 153 3.21 9.53 22.39
N MET A 154 4.23 8.76 21.97
CA MET A 154 4.08 7.37 21.53
C MET A 154 3.42 6.48 22.58
N GLN A 155 3.77 6.59 23.87
CA GLN A 155 3.18 5.75 24.92
C GLN A 155 1.66 5.94 25.11
N LYS A 156 1.08 7.02 24.55
CA LYS A 156 -0.37 7.27 24.57
C LYS A 156 -1.10 6.55 23.43
N ILE A 157 -0.34 6.00 22.47
CA ILE A 157 -0.85 5.27 21.30
C ILE A 157 -0.92 3.79 21.67
N PRO A 158 -2.00 3.08 21.35
CA PRO A 158 -2.07 1.63 21.51
C PRO A 158 -0.92 0.94 20.76
N GLU A 159 -0.30 -0.06 21.37
CA GLU A 159 0.79 -0.83 20.74
C GLU A 159 0.36 -1.51 19.43
N ARG A 160 -0.91 -1.93 19.38
CA ARG A 160 -1.54 -2.53 18.20
C ARG A 160 -2.93 -1.97 17.99
N ILE A 161 -3.29 -1.81 16.72
CA ILE A 161 -4.64 -1.46 16.28
C ILE A 161 -5.09 -2.51 15.28
N ALA A 162 -6.23 -3.17 15.54
CA ALA A 162 -6.74 -4.29 14.73
C ALA A 162 -5.65 -5.34 14.43
N GLY A 163 -4.80 -5.65 15.40
CA GLY A 163 -3.72 -6.62 15.24
C GLY A 163 -2.43 -6.07 14.60
N ALA A 164 -2.47 -4.96 13.86
CA ALA A 164 -1.29 -4.35 13.24
C ALA A 164 -0.45 -3.55 14.25
N PRO A 165 0.89 -3.58 14.17
CA PRO A 165 1.74 -2.76 15.01
C PRO A 165 1.61 -1.28 14.64
N THR A 166 1.65 -0.40 15.65
CA THR A 166 1.58 1.05 15.46
C THR A 166 2.94 1.73 15.42
N TYR A 167 4.00 0.99 15.65
CA TYR A 167 5.39 1.46 15.52
C TYR A 167 6.31 0.28 15.18
N LYS A 168 7.51 0.57 14.71
CA LYS A 168 8.57 -0.42 14.44
C LYS A 168 9.72 -0.21 15.41
N VAL A 169 10.17 -1.31 16.01
CA VAL A 169 11.44 -1.40 16.74
C VAL A 169 12.47 -2.06 15.84
N GLY A 170 13.64 -1.45 15.70
CA GLY A 170 14.77 -2.01 14.97
C GLY A 170 15.53 -3.09 15.76
N ASP A 171 16.47 -3.76 15.10
CA ASP A 171 17.33 -4.78 15.72
C ASP A 171 18.22 -4.20 16.84
N ASP A 172 18.44 -2.89 16.83
CA ASP A 172 19.14 -2.13 17.87
C ASP A 172 18.31 -1.95 19.15
N GLY A 173 17.02 -2.25 19.10
CA GLY A 173 16.05 -2.16 20.19
C GLY A 173 15.47 -0.76 20.39
N TYR A 174 15.70 0.18 19.45
CA TYR A 174 15.07 1.50 19.44
C TYR A 174 13.89 1.56 18.47
N VAL A 175 13.01 2.53 18.71
CA VAL A 175 11.90 2.82 17.77
C VAL A 175 12.44 3.56 16.55
N HIS A 176 12.10 3.10 15.36
CA HIS A 176 12.52 3.70 14.09
C HIS A 176 11.42 4.55 13.46
N TRP A 177 10.18 4.06 13.42
CA TRP A 177 9.05 4.87 12.99
C TRP A 177 7.81 4.61 13.87
N ILE A 178 6.91 5.57 13.89
CA ILE A 178 5.64 5.53 14.66
C ILE A 178 4.51 5.89 13.70
N GLY A 179 3.36 5.23 13.83
CA GLY A 179 2.14 5.61 13.13
C GLY A 179 1.68 7.01 13.54
N ALA A 180 1.31 7.82 12.57
CA ALA A 180 0.75 9.16 12.76
C ALA A 180 -0.76 9.20 12.51
N ALA A 181 -1.27 8.27 11.71
CA ALA A 181 -2.67 8.01 11.43
C ALA A 181 -2.87 6.52 11.25
N ILE A 182 -4.11 6.06 11.21
CA ILE A 182 -4.45 4.72 10.73
C ILE A 182 -5.15 4.81 9.39
N SER A 183 -5.11 3.71 8.64
CA SER A 183 -5.82 3.55 7.39
C SER A 183 -6.40 2.15 7.31
N SER A 184 -7.59 2.05 6.74
CA SER A 184 -8.22 0.81 6.33
C SER A 184 -8.54 0.85 4.84
N PHE A 185 -8.81 -0.30 4.24
CA PHE A 185 -8.97 -0.45 2.80
C PHE A 185 -10.29 -1.15 2.50
N GLY A 186 -11.06 -0.60 1.56
CA GLY A 186 -12.39 -1.13 1.28
C GLY A 186 -13.05 -0.51 0.07
N PHE A 187 -14.37 -0.41 0.12
CA PHE A 187 -15.19 0.17 -0.95
C PHE A 187 -15.91 1.42 -0.47
N THR A 188 -16.01 2.41 -1.34
CA THR A 188 -17.03 3.45 -1.21
C THR A 188 -18.16 3.11 -2.16
N VAL A 189 -19.38 3.02 -1.65
CA VAL A 189 -20.59 2.77 -2.45
C VAL A 189 -21.46 4.01 -2.52
N ASN A 190 -22.19 4.20 -3.64
CA ASN A 190 -23.23 5.21 -3.78
C ASN A 190 -24.59 4.49 -3.89
N HIS A 191 -25.38 4.56 -2.84
CA HIS A 191 -26.67 3.85 -2.75
C HIS A 191 -27.70 4.31 -3.78
N ASP A 192 -27.64 5.56 -4.23
CA ASP A 192 -28.55 6.03 -5.29
C ASP A 192 -28.25 5.31 -6.60
N VAL A 193 -26.96 5.14 -6.94
CA VAL A 193 -26.53 4.40 -8.15
C VAL A 193 -26.80 2.91 -8.00
N ILE A 194 -26.51 2.32 -6.83
CA ILE A 194 -26.84 0.92 -6.49
C ILE A 194 -28.32 0.65 -6.75
N ASN A 195 -29.21 1.50 -6.22
CA ASN A 195 -30.65 1.36 -6.36
C ASN A 195 -31.12 1.58 -7.81
N ASN A 196 -30.59 2.59 -8.50
CA ASN A 196 -30.96 2.90 -9.88
C ASN A 196 -30.66 1.77 -10.87
N TYR A 197 -29.53 1.08 -10.67
CA TYR A 197 -29.11 -0.04 -11.53
C TYR A 197 -29.50 -1.41 -10.96
N ASN A 198 -30.07 -1.44 -9.76
CA ASN A 198 -30.47 -2.66 -9.05
C ASN A 198 -29.34 -3.70 -9.00
N VAL A 199 -28.15 -3.25 -8.51
CA VAL A 199 -26.99 -4.10 -8.27
C VAL A 199 -26.77 -4.29 -6.77
N PRO A 200 -26.14 -5.40 -6.32
CA PRO A 200 -25.93 -5.64 -4.91
C PRO A 200 -24.89 -4.67 -4.30
N VAL A 201 -24.98 -4.44 -2.99
CA VAL A 201 -23.93 -3.81 -2.21
C VAL A 201 -22.87 -4.89 -1.89
N PRO A 202 -21.60 -4.70 -2.27
CA PRO A 202 -20.56 -5.67 -1.99
C PRO A 202 -20.20 -5.71 -0.50
N LYS A 203 -19.83 -6.89 0.01
CA LYS A 203 -19.33 -7.09 1.38
C LYS A 203 -17.92 -7.65 1.41
N LYS A 204 -17.50 -8.27 0.31
CA LYS A 204 -16.19 -8.90 0.13
C LYS A 204 -15.58 -8.48 -1.20
N TRP A 205 -14.26 -8.60 -1.33
CA TRP A 205 -13.60 -8.28 -2.59
C TRP A 205 -14.14 -9.10 -3.76
N ILE A 206 -14.43 -10.39 -3.53
CA ILE A 206 -14.95 -11.29 -4.57
C ILE A 206 -16.33 -10.84 -5.09
N ASP A 207 -17.13 -10.14 -4.31
CA ASP A 207 -18.45 -9.66 -4.74
C ASP A 207 -18.35 -8.69 -5.92
N LEU A 208 -17.19 -7.98 -6.05
CA LEU A 208 -16.92 -7.10 -7.18
C LEU A 208 -16.64 -7.84 -8.50
N THR A 209 -16.56 -9.16 -8.47
CA THR A 209 -16.42 -10.02 -9.66
C THR A 209 -17.76 -10.45 -10.25
N ASP A 210 -18.88 -10.15 -9.60
CA ASP A 210 -20.23 -10.57 -10.03
C ASP A 210 -20.52 -10.03 -11.45
N PRO A 211 -20.97 -10.90 -12.38
CA PRO A 211 -21.33 -10.48 -13.73
C PRO A 211 -22.49 -9.46 -13.80
N VAL A 212 -23.23 -9.27 -12.71
CA VAL A 212 -24.30 -8.26 -12.64
C VAL A 212 -23.74 -6.85 -12.86
N TYR A 213 -22.52 -6.54 -12.41
CA TYR A 213 -21.84 -5.27 -12.64
C TYR A 213 -21.43 -5.07 -14.11
N ALA A 214 -21.29 -6.15 -14.88
CA ALA A 214 -20.95 -6.09 -16.30
C ALA A 214 -22.17 -5.82 -17.21
N LYS A 215 -23.40 -5.79 -16.67
CA LYS A 215 -24.63 -5.71 -17.44
C LYS A 215 -24.67 -4.54 -18.44
N TYR A 216 -24.07 -3.42 -18.07
CA TYR A 216 -24.10 -2.17 -18.84
C TYR A 216 -22.77 -1.82 -19.49
N LEU A 217 -21.77 -2.72 -19.41
CA LEU A 217 -20.47 -2.54 -20.04
C LEU A 217 -20.58 -2.63 -21.58
N PRO A 218 -19.69 -1.98 -22.34
CA PRO A 218 -18.64 -1.05 -21.86
C PRO A 218 -19.17 0.37 -21.61
N ASP A 219 -20.42 0.69 -21.97
CA ASP A 219 -20.95 2.07 -22.00
C ASP A 219 -21.05 2.69 -20.61
N THR A 220 -21.43 1.88 -19.60
CA THR A 220 -21.63 2.34 -18.22
C THR A 220 -21.01 1.37 -17.22
N PRO A 221 -19.70 1.51 -16.94
CA PRO A 221 -19.06 0.78 -15.86
C PRO A 221 -19.65 1.20 -14.50
N LEU A 222 -20.09 0.22 -13.69
CA LEU A 222 -20.68 0.48 -12.37
C LEU A 222 -19.66 0.42 -11.24
N THR A 223 -18.45 -0.08 -11.51
CA THR A 223 -17.37 -0.14 -10.51
C THR A 223 -16.15 0.65 -10.97
N GLY A 224 -15.28 1.03 -10.03
CA GLY A 224 -14.08 1.80 -10.32
C GLY A 224 -12.89 1.36 -9.48
N ILE A 225 -11.73 1.28 -10.12
CA ILE A 225 -10.43 0.96 -9.53
C ILE A 225 -9.37 1.92 -10.07
N ALA A 226 -8.16 1.94 -9.50
CA ALA A 226 -7.09 2.77 -10.06
C ALA A 226 -5.87 1.94 -10.49
N ASP A 227 -5.13 2.49 -11.46
CA ASP A 227 -3.84 1.95 -11.92
C ASP A 227 -2.84 1.87 -10.74
N PRO A 228 -2.34 0.68 -10.37
CA PRO A 228 -1.44 0.53 -9.23
C PRO A 228 -0.11 1.24 -9.40
N THR A 229 0.33 1.49 -10.63
CA THR A 229 1.56 2.25 -10.88
C THR A 229 1.42 3.74 -10.56
N LYS A 230 0.19 4.22 -10.33
CA LYS A 230 -0.15 5.61 -10.03
C LYS A 230 -0.82 5.81 -8.67
N SER A 231 -1.29 4.74 -8.04
CA SER A 231 -2.06 4.76 -6.78
C SER A 231 -1.53 3.77 -5.77
N THR A 232 -0.83 4.26 -4.74
CA THR A 232 -0.31 3.41 -3.65
C THR A 232 -1.40 2.75 -2.82
N SER A 233 -2.55 3.40 -2.61
CA SER A 233 -3.66 2.79 -1.88
C SER A 233 -4.32 1.66 -2.68
N ASN A 234 -4.45 1.79 -4.01
CA ASN A 234 -4.93 0.66 -4.84
C ASN A 234 -3.89 -0.46 -4.92
N THR A 235 -2.59 -0.15 -5.01
CA THR A 235 -1.52 -1.15 -4.85
C THR A 235 -1.74 -1.97 -3.58
N ARG A 236 -1.89 -1.32 -2.44
CA ARG A 236 -2.12 -2.00 -1.16
C ARG A 236 -3.38 -2.86 -1.17
N MET A 237 -4.49 -2.39 -1.76
CA MET A 237 -5.72 -3.17 -1.87
C MET A 237 -5.54 -4.42 -2.73
N TYR A 238 -4.76 -4.35 -3.82
CA TYR A 238 -4.46 -5.52 -4.64
C TYR A 238 -3.57 -6.53 -3.92
N GLU A 239 -2.58 -6.07 -3.15
CA GLU A 239 -1.78 -6.93 -2.28
C GLU A 239 -2.62 -7.62 -1.20
N ILE A 240 -3.58 -6.90 -0.61
CA ILE A 240 -4.54 -7.46 0.35
C ILE A 240 -5.34 -8.58 -0.31
N ILE A 241 -5.87 -8.37 -1.52
CA ILE A 241 -6.64 -9.37 -2.26
C ILE A 241 -5.77 -10.59 -2.57
N LEU A 242 -4.52 -10.38 -3.04
CA LEU A 242 -3.59 -11.48 -3.32
C LEU A 242 -3.22 -12.28 -2.07
N GLN A 243 -3.16 -11.64 -0.90
CA GLN A 243 -2.87 -12.34 0.36
C GLN A 243 -4.11 -12.96 0.99
N ALA A 244 -5.29 -12.35 0.83
CA ALA A 244 -6.55 -12.89 1.35
C ALA A 244 -7.00 -14.16 0.61
N TYR A 245 -6.87 -14.19 -0.71
CA TYR A 245 -7.31 -15.30 -1.56
C TYR A 245 -6.19 -16.24 -1.97
N GLY A 246 -4.92 -15.89 -1.73
CA GLY A 246 -3.75 -16.55 -2.30
C GLY A 246 -3.46 -16.07 -3.73
N TRP A 247 -2.23 -16.33 -4.19
CA TRP A 247 -1.72 -15.74 -5.44
C TRP A 247 -2.59 -16.05 -6.67
N ASP A 248 -2.92 -17.31 -6.90
CA ASP A 248 -3.62 -17.71 -8.13
C ASP A 248 -5.09 -17.27 -8.14
N GLU A 249 -5.83 -17.52 -7.06
CA GLU A 249 -7.22 -17.08 -6.96
C GLU A 249 -7.34 -15.56 -6.81
N GLY A 250 -6.39 -14.92 -6.12
CA GLY A 250 -6.30 -13.46 -6.03
C GLY A 250 -6.15 -12.81 -7.41
N TRP A 251 -5.32 -13.34 -8.29
CA TRP A 251 -5.20 -12.83 -9.67
C TRP A 251 -6.48 -13.03 -10.48
N LYS A 252 -7.23 -14.12 -10.23
CA LYS A 252 -8.55 -14.31 -10.85
C LYS A 252 -9.54 -13.24 -10.37
N VAL A 253 -9.58 -12.98 -9.04
CA VAL A 253 -10.41 -11.92 -8.46
C VAL A 253 -10.02 -10.56 -9.06
N LEU A 254 -8.73 -10.20 -9.08
CA LEU A 254 -8.25 -8.93 -9.65
C LEU A 254 -8.60 -8.78 -11.13
N THR A 255 -8.49 -9.86 -11.92
CA THR A 255 -8.84 -9.84 -13.35
C THR A 255 -10.32 -9.54 -13.56
N LEU A 256 -11.21 -10.18 -12.81
CA LEU A 256 -12.66 -9.98 -12.93
C LEU A 256 -13.12 -8.62 -12.34
N MET A 257 -12.49 -8.17 -11.25
CA MET A 257 -12.71 -6.82 -10.73
C MET A 257 -12.32 -5.75 -11.75
N ALA A 258 -11.16 -5.89 -12.38
CA ALA A 258 -10.71 -4.98 -13.42
C ALA A 258 -11.66 -5.03 -14.64
N ALA A 259 -12.12 -6.22 -15.03
CA ALA A 259 -13.06 -6.41 -16.13
C ALA A 259 -14.40 -5.68 -15.91
N ASN A 260 -14.89 -5.63 -14.67
CA ASN A 260 -16.11 -4.90 -14.29
C ASN A 260 -15.91 -3.38 -14.17
N ALA A 261 -14.67 -2.93 -14.00
CA ALA A 261 -14.38 -1.58 -13.54
C ALA A 261 -14.01 -0.60 -14.67
N LYS A 262 -14.23 0.68 -14.41
CA LYS A 262 -13.48 1.75 -15.05
C LYS A 262 -12.16 1.95 -14.29
N ILE A 263 -11.06 2.08 -15.03
CA ILE A 263 -9.73 2.30 -14.45
C ILE A 263 -9.42 3.81 -14.43
N TYR A 264 -9.07 4.31 -13.24
CA TYR A 264 -8.71 5.70 -13.00
C TYR A 264 -7.19 5.83 -12.76
N ASP A 265 -6.68 7.06 -12.90
CA ASP A 265 -5.27 7.37 -12.64
C ASP A 265 -4.95 7.56 -11.14
N SER A 266 -5.97 7.64 -10.27
CA SER A 266 -5.78 7.85 -8.84
C SER A 266 -6.97 7.38 -8.02
N SER A 267 -6.74 7.06 -6.75
CA SER A 267 -7.81 6.76 -5.79
C SER A 267 -8.75 7.97 -5.56
N SER A 268 -8.23 9.20 -5.63
CA SER A 268 -9.06 10.40 -5.54
C SER A 268 -10.02 10.50 -6.74
N GLY A 269 -9.57 10.12 -7.94
CA GLY A 269 -10.44 10.03 -9.11
C GLY A 269 -11.57 9.00 -8.94
N VAL A 270 -11.28 7.86 -8.30
CA VAL A 270 -12.29 6.85 -7.95
C VAL A 270 -13.31 7.43 -6.95
N ARG A 271 -12.83 8.04 -5.85
CA ARG A 271 -13.68 8.73 -4.86
C ARG A 271 -14.62 9.72 -5.52
N ASP A 272 -14.08 10.60 -6.34
CA ASP A 272 -14.85 11.68 -6.98
C ASP A 272 -15.92 11.13 -7.92
N ALA A 273 -15.63 10.01 -8.60
CA ALA A 273 -16.60 9.33 -9.45
C ALA A 273 -17.77 8.73 -8.64
N VAL A 274 -17.48 8.14 -7.47
CA VAL A 274 -18.54 7.65 -6.55
C VAL A 274 -19.38 8.82 -6.03
N ILE A 275 -18.75 9.91 -5.60
CA ILE A 275 -19.44 11.11 -5.08
C ILE A 275 -20.42 11.67 -6.12
N ARG A 276 -20.00 11.77 -7.39
CA ARG A 276 -20.84 12.28 -8.48
C ARG A 276 -21.90 11.29 -8.97
N GLY A 277 -21.83 10.02 -8.56
CA GLY A 277 -22.70 8.97 -9.06
C GLY A 277 -22.34 8.48 -10.46
N ASP A 278 -21.11 8.69 -10.93
CA ASP A 278 -20.60 8.15 -12.19
C ASP A 278 -20.44 6.62 -12.13
N ILE A 279 -20.18 6.09 -10.94
CA ILE A 279 -20.06 4.66 -10.62
C ILE A 279 -20.79 4.34 -9.31
N ALA A 280 -21.24 3.10 -9.16
CA ALA A 280 -21.93 2.62 -7.97
C ALA A 280 -20.97 2.27 -6.83
N VAL A 281 -19.80 1.69 -7.16
CA VAL A 281 -18.81 1.18 -6.20
C VAL A 281 -17.40 1.55 -6.66
N GLY A 282 -16.62 2.14 -5.76
CA GLY A 282 -15.21 2.41 -5.98
C GLY A 282 -14.35 1.80 -4.89
N ILE A 283 -13.23 1.16 -5.22
CA ILE A 283 -12.29 0.76 -4.18
C ILE A 283 -11.50 1.98 -3.70
N THR A 284 -11.50 2.22 -2.40
CA THR A 284 -10.90 3.42 -1.80
C THR A 284 -10.21 3.11 -0.47
N ILE A 285 -9.27 3.95 -0.11
CA ILE A 285 -8.80 4.04 1.27
C ILE A 285 -9.86 4.76 2.12
N ASP A 286 -9.91 4.48 3.39
CA ASP A 286 -10.96 4.90 4.33
C ASP A 286 -11.25 6.41 4.33
N PHE A 287 -10.24 7.27 4.45
CA PHE A 287 -10.46 8.72 4.52
C PHE A 287 -11.08 9.29 3.23
N TYR A 288 -10.90 8.65 2.08
CA TYR A 288 -11.64 8.98 0.86
C TYR A 288 -13.10 8.54 0.95
N GLY A 289 -13.36 7.38 1.56
CA GLY A 289 -14.70 6.93 1.85
C GLY A 289 -15.43 7.89 2.80
N TYR A 290 -14.79 8.28 3.89
CA TYR A 290 -15.39 9.24 4.84
C TYR A 290 -15.57 10.63 4.24
N THR A 291 -14.66 11.07 3.38
CA THR A 291 -14.84 12.30 2.60
C THR A 291 -16.05 12.19 1.66
N ALA A 292 -16.24 11.05 1.02
CA ALA A 292 -17.39 10.82 0.15
C ALA A 292 -18.71 10.86 0.96
N MET A 293 -18.76 10.19 2.11
CA MET A 293 -19.93 10.23 3.01
C MET A 293 -20.24 11.64 3.51
N HIS A 294 -19.23 12.45 3.76
CA HIS A 294 -19.41 13.84 4.17
C HIS A 294 -19.96 14.72 3.03
N GLN A 295 -19.50 14.52 1.81
CA GLN A 295 -19.91 15.31 0.63
C GLN A 295 -21.23 14.85 0.00
N ASN A 296 -21.52 13.55 0.05
CA ASN A 296 -22.72 12.96 -0.49
C ASN A 296 -23.31 11.93 0.49
N PRO A 297 -24.43 12.24 1.17
CA PRO A 297 -25.07 11.34 2.14
C PRO A 297 -25.55 10.00 1.57
N ALA A 298 -25.66 9.85 0.24
CA ALA A 298 -25.93 8.57 -0.40
C ALA A 298 -24.69 7.64 -0.44
N CYS A 299 -23.51 8.14 -0.06
CA CYS A 299 -22.31 7.35 0.00
C CYS A 299 -22.15 6.64 1.34
N GLU A 300 -21.55 5.44 1.32
CA GLU A 300 -21.16 4.65 2.48
C GLU A 300 -19.78 4.06 2.24
N TYR A 301 -18.91 4.03 3.28
CA TYR A 301 -17.65 3.31 3.25
C TYR A 301 -17.80 1.96 3.94
N ILE A 302 -17.40 0.89 3.26
CA ILE A 302 -17.53 -0.50 3.71
C ILE A 302 -16.14 -1.14 3.76
N ILE A 303 -15.78 -1.70 4.92
CA ILE A 303 -14.59 -2.53 5.08
C ILE A 303 -14.97 -3.97 4.73
N PRO A 304 -14.26 -4.66 3.80
CA PRO A 304 -14.54 -6.05 3.45
C PRO A 304 -14.45 -6.99 4.66
N GLU A 305 -15.47 -7.81 4.84
CA GLU A 305 -15.63 -8.68 6.01
C GLU A 305 -14.48 -9.71 6.11
N ASN A 306 -13.59 -9.55 7.10
CA ASN A 306 -12.42 -10.42 7.35
C ASN A 306 -11.41 -10.52 6.17
N GLU A 307 -11.42 -9.56 5.26
CA GLU A 307 -10.59 -9.58 4.05
C GLU A 307 -9.83 -8.27 3.84
N SER A 308 -9.68 -7.47 4.88
CA SER A 308 -8.94 -6.20 4.83
C SER A 308 -7.86 -6.14 5.89
N ILE A 309 -7.17 -5.02 5.96
CA ILE A 309 -6.22 -4.68 7.01
C ILE A 309 -6.51 -3.29 7.57
N VAL A 310 -6.04 -3.05 8.77
CA VAL A 310 -5.87 -1.71 9.34
C VAL A 310 -4.39 -1.54 9.61
N ASN A 311 -3.74 -0.55 9.03
CA ASN A 311 -2.33 -0.31 9.26
C ASN A 311 -2.05 1.13 9.71
N ALA A 312 -0.93 1.31 10.41
CA ALA A 312 -0.41 2.62 10.74
C ALA A 312 0.16 3.30 9.49
N ASP A 313 -0.03 4.62 9.38
CA ASP A 313 0.63 5.46 8.38
C ASP A 313 1.77 6.22 9.07
N PRO A 314 3.05 5.89 8.77
CA PRO A 314 4.16 6.24 9.62
C PRO A 314 4.62 7.70 9.52
N ILE A 315 5.31 8.13 10.60
CA ILE A 315 6.19 9.29 10.65
C ILE A 315 7.55 8.87 11.26
N ALA A 316 8.64 9.41 10.75
CA ALA A 316 9.99 9.15 11.26
C ALA A 316 10.88 10.37 11.12
N ILE A 317 11.87 10.51 12.00
CA ILE A 317 12.99 11.44 11.86
C ILE A 317 14.02 10.79 10.94
N LEU A 318 14.54 11.54 9.98
CA LEU A 318 15.57 11.06 9.08
C LEU A 318 16.96 11.35 9.62
N LYS A 319 17.94 10.46 9.31
CA LYS A 319 19.33 10.59 9.75
C LYS A 319 19.96 11.88 9.27
N ASN A 320 20.83 12.40 10.12
CA ASN A 320 21.60 13.62 9.88
C ASN A 320 20.77 14.90 9.78
N THR A 321 19.52 14.91 10.30
CA THR A 321 18.80 16.17 10.43
C THR A 321 19.66 17.23 11.14
N ARG A 322 19.64 18.46 10.65
CA ARG A 322 20.36 19.59 11.26
C ARG A 322 19.62 20.18 12.45
N TYR A 323 18.38 19.75 12.66
CA TYR A 323 17.44 20.31 13.61
C TYR A 323 16.77 19.26 14.49
N PRO A 324 17.55 18.41 15.21
CA PRO A 324 16.99 17.26 15.91
C PRO A 324 15.94 17.65 16.97
N VAL A 325 16.13 18.77 17.70
CA VAL A 325 15.16 19.27 18.67
C VAL A 325 13.85 19.65 17.99
N GLN A 326 13.91 20.38 16.87
CA GLN A 326 12.72 20.83 16.15
C GLN A 326 12.04 19.68 15.40
N ALA A 327 12.82 18.72 14.88
CA ALA A 327 12.26 17.51 14.25
C ALA A 327 11.51 16.66 15.29
N ALA A 328 12.11 16.44 16.46
CA ALA A 328 11.45 15.75 17.58
C ALA A 328 10.18 16.47 18.02
N ALA A 329 10.23 17.80 18.13
CA ALA A 329 9.07 18.62 18.49
C ALA A 329 7.92 18.53 17.48
N PHE A 330 8.24 18.52 16.17
CA PHE A 330 7.23 18.34 15.13
C PHE A 330 6.60 16.95 15.20
N VAL A 331 7.42 15.90 15.31
CA VAL A 331 6.91 14.51 15.40
C VAL A 331 6.07 14.34 16.66
N ALA A 332 6.53 14.81 17.83
CA ALA A 332 5.75 14.78 19.06
C ALA A 332 4.42 15.55 18.94
N TRP A 333 4.44 16.71 18.28
CA TRP A 333 3.22 17.48 18.01
C TRP A 333 2.26 16.73 17.09
N VAL A 334 2.75 16.05 16.04
CA VAL A 334 1.92 15.23 15.13
C VAL A 334 1.23 14.10 15.89
N LEU A 335 1.88 13.49 16.88
CA LEU A 335 1.34 12.38 17.67
C LEU A 335 0.41 12.82 18.81
N SER A 336 0.47 14.10 19.21
CA SER A 336 -0.28 14.63 20.35
C SER A 336 -1.76 14.82 20.05
N GLU A 337 -2.63 14.43 21.01
CA GLU A 337 -4.07 14.68 20.98
C GLU A 337 -4.44 16.16 20.91
N TYR A 338 -3.54 17.06 21.35
CA TYR A 338 -3.72 18.52 21.30
C TYR A 338 -3.01 19.16 20.09
N GLY A 339 -2.37 18.37 19.25
CA GLY A 339 -1.59 18.79 18.09
C GLY A 339 -2.10 18.20 16.78
N GLY A 340 -1.21 17.52 16.09
CA GLY A 340 -1.44 17.00 14.75
C GLY A 340 -2.58 15.98 14.65
N GLN A 341 -2.92 15.29 15.75
CA GLN A 341 -4.07 14.38 15.73
C GLN A 341 -5.40 15.09 15.47
N GLN A 342 -5.52 16.37 15.84
CA GLN A 342 -6.71 17.16 15.52
C GLN A 342 -6.79 17.54 14.03
N VAL A 343 -5.66 17.60 13.33
CA VAL A 343 -5.64 17.84 11.87
C VAL A 343 -6.37 16.75 11.10
N TRP A 344 -6.28 15.52 11.57
CA TRP A 344 -6.99 14.39 10.95
C TRP A 344 -8.50 14.52 11.02
N LEU A 345 -9.02 15.20 12.04
CA LEU A 345 -10.45 15.42 12.25
C LEU A 345 -11.05 16.55 11.40
N ASP A 346 -10.22 17.29 10.65
CA ASP A 346 -10.70 18.35 9.78
C ASP A 346 -11.68 17.80 8.72
N PRO A 347 -12.83 18.46 8.46
CA PRO A 347 -13.84 17.99 7.51
C PRO A 347 -13.37 17.83 6.06
N ASP A 348 -12.28 18.50 5.66
CA ASP A 348 -11.67 18.34 4.34
C ASP A 348 -10.68 17.16 4.28
N ILE A 349 -10.29 16.58 5.45
CA ILE A 349 -9.34 15.48 5.56
C ILE A 349 -10.03 14.18 5.93
N ASN A 350 -10.83 14.17 7.01
CA ASN A 350 -11.62 13.02 7.48
C ASN A 350 -10.78 11.75 7.69
N ARG A 351 -9.59 11.86 8.29
CA ARG A 351 -8.69 10.73 8.49
C ARG A 351 -8.78 10.20 9.92
N LEU A 352 -8.60 8.88 10.09
CA LEU A 352 -8.61 8.27 11.41
C LEU A 352 -7.28 8.53 12.14
N PRO A 353 -7.35 9.06 13.38
CA PRO A 353 -6.17 9.33 14.19
C PRO A 353 -5.52 8.04 14.69
N ILE A 354 -4.21 8.07 14.97
CA ILE A 354 -3.53 6.96 15.65
C ILE A 354 -3.71 7.02 17.17
N ASN A 355 -3.85 8.22 17.73
CA ASN A 355 -4.04 8.46 19.15
C ASN A 355 -5.53 8.71 19.46
N PRO A 356 -6.28 7.71 19.99
CA PRO A 356 -7.71 7.83 20.22
C PRO A 356 -8.09 8.86 21.28
N ARG A 357 -7.12 9.36 22.07
CA ARG A 357 -7.38 10.40 23.08
C ARG A 357 -7.84 11.72 22.43
N VAL A 358 -7.56 11.93 21.16
CA VAL A 358 -8.03 13.12 20.43
C VAL A 358 -9.55 13.25 20.44
N PHE A 359 -10.29 12.14 20.49
CA PHE A 359 -11.75 12.14 20.60
C PHE A 359 -12.29 12.68 21.93
N ASN A 360 -11.42 12.86 22.94
CA ASN A 360 -11.76 13.47 24.23
C ASN A 360 -11.48 14.98 24.24
N THR A 361 -10.97 15.57 23.17
CA THR A 361 -10.79 17.01 23.01
C THR A 361 -12.07 17.69 22.52
N ASP A 362 -12.16 19.02 22.63
CA ASP A 362 -13.33 19.79 22.17
C ASP A 362 -13.60 19.57 20.66
N ILE A 363 -12.56 19.49 19.84
CA ILE A 363 -12.67 19.17 18.41
C ILE A 363 -13.12 17.71 18.23
N GLY A 364 -12.55 16.78 18.99
CA GLY A 364 -12.90 15.37 18.94
C GLY A 364 -14.36 15.11 19.29
N HIS A 365 -14.91 15.82 20.26
CA HIS A 365 -16.34 15.73 20.62
C HIS A 365 -17.28 16.12 19.47
N GLN A 366 -16.84 16.92 18.51
CA GLN A 366 -17.62 17.34 17.35
C GLN A 366 -17.57 16.30 16.21
N ARG A 367 -16.68 15.30 16.28
CA ARG A 367 -16.43 14.32 15.23
C ARG A 367 -16.78 12.90 15.70
N GLN A 368 -18.04 12.75 16.18
CA GLN A 368 -18.56 11.43 16.60
C GLN A 368 -18.67 10.45 15.42
N ASP A 369 -18.84 10.95 14.20
CA ASP A 369 -18.75 10.19 12.96
C ASP A 369 -17.40 9.47 12.81
N LEU A 370 -16.30 10.20 12.94
CA LEU A 370 -14.95 9.61 12.86
C LEU A 370 -14.61 8.75 14.08
N LYS A 371 -15.16 9.06 15.26
CA LYS A 371 -15.01 8.20 16.43
C LYS A 371 -15.64 6.83 16.19
N GLN A 372 -16.87 6.80 15.68
CA GLN A 372 -17.54 5.56 15.33
C GLN A 372 -16.80 4.80 14.22
N ALA A 373 -16.30 5.52 13.20
CA ALA A 373 -15.49 4.94 12.13
C ALA A 373 -14.20 4.31 12.68
N PHE A 374 -13.52 4.98 13.63
CA PHE A 374 -12.35 4.44 14.33
C PHE A 374 -12.69 3.16 15.11
N GLU A 375 -13.79 3.17 15.88
CA GLU A 375 -14.25 1.99 16.63
C GLU A 375 -14.59 0.83 15.69
N THR A 376 -15.24 1.11 14.55
CA THR A 376 -15.54 0.11 13.52
C THR A 376 -14.28 -0.46 12.90
N ALA A 377 -13.34 0.37 12.46
CA ALA A 377 -12.09 -0.06 11.85
C ALA A 377 -11.24 -0.92 12.81
N THR A 378 -11.17 -0.52 14.09
CA THR A 378 -10.40 -1.24 15.12
C THR A 378 -11.04 -2.56 15.55
N ALA A 379 -12.36 -2.69 15.40
CA ALA A 379 -13.12 -3.91 15.70
C ALA A 379 -13.25 -4.86 14.49
N SER A 380 -12.89 -4.39 13.27
CA SER A 380 -13.00 -5.20 12.06
C SER A 380 -12.09 -6.42 12.11
N GLY A 381 -12.58 -7.54 11.61
CA GLY A 381 -11.73 -8.70 11.32
C GLY A 381 -10.74 -8.35 10.21
N VAL A 382 -9.48 -8.70 10.44
CA VAL A 382 -8.38 -8.43 9.51
C VAL A 382 -7.69 -9.73 9.11
N ILE A 383 -7.05 -9.72 7.93
CA ILE A 383 -6.14 -10.79 7.53
C ILE A 383 -4.78 -10.60 8.23
N GLU A 384 -4.04 -11.68 8.40
CA GLU A 384 -2.62 -11.61 8.74
C GLU A 384 -1.84 -11.19 7.48
N PHE A 385 -1.49 -9.91 7.41
CA PHE A 385 -0.81 -9.36 6.24
C PHE A 385 0.71 -9.45 6.38
N ASN A 386 1.35 -10.01 5.36
CA ASN A 386 2.80 -10.19 5.30
C ASN A 386 3.46 -9.01 4.55
N GLU A 387 3.97 -8.03 5.30
CA GLU A 387 4.66 -6.85 4.75
C GLU A 387 5.96 -7.22 3.99
N THR A 388 6.67 -8.26 4.43
CA THR A 388 7.87 -8.74 3.73
C THR A 388 7.53 -9.28 2.35
N LEU A 389 6.47 -10.09 2.25
CA LEU A 389 6.00 -10.60 0.97
C LEU A 389 5.56 -9.47 0.04
N SER A 390 4.86 -8.48 0.58
CA SER A 390 4.48 -7.26 -0.14
C SER A 390 5.71 -6.59 -0.76
N GLY A 391 6.73 -6.27 0.02
CA GLY A 391 7.97 -5.66 -0.49
C GLY A 391 8.69 -6.49 -1.56
N LEU A 392 8.63 -7.82 -1.47
CA LEU A 392 9.24 -8.73 -2.44
C LEU A 392 8.48 -8.84 -3.76
N THR A 393 7.21 -8.43 -3.83
CA THR A 393 6.35 -8.65 -5.00
C THR A 393 5.70 -7.39 -5.56
N GLU A 394 5.70 -6.27 -4.82
CA GLU A 394 4.93 -5.06 -5.12
C GLU A 394 5.16 -4.57 -6.56
N ARG A 395 6.42 -4.37 -6.96
CA ARG A 395 6.75 -3.85 -8.29
C ARG A 395 6.35 -4.83 -9.40
N ALA A 396 6.61 -6.13 -9.21
CA ALA A 396 6.22 -7.16 -10.17
C ALA A 396 4.69 -7.23 -10.32
N MET A 397 3.96 -7.15 -9.22
CA MET A 397 2.51 -7.09 -9.20
C MET A 397 1.98 -5.86 -9.92
N GLN A 398 2.51 -4.66 -9.61
CA GLN A 398 2.09 -3.40 -10.24
C GLN A 398 2.24 -3.44 -11.76
N TYR A 399 3.39 -3.89 -12.26
CA TYR A 399 3.67 -3.89 -13.69
C TYR A 399 2.95 -5.02 -14.43
N TYR A 400 2.78 -6.19 -13.80
CA TYR A 400 1.95 -7.24 -14.39
C TYR A 400 0.49 -6.81 -14.48
N PHE A 401 -0.05 -6.19 -13.42
CA PHE A 401 -1.38 -5.59 -13.44
C PHE A 401 -1.49 -4.52 -14.54
N LYS A 402 -0.49 -3.63 -14.63
CA LYS A 402 -0.44 -2.58 -15.65
C LYS A 402 -0.50 -3.16 -17.06
N ALA A 403 0.33 -4.14 -17.37
CA ALA A 403 0.39 -4.74 -18.70
C ALA A 403 -0.89 -5.49 -19.06
N THR A 404 -1.38 -6.33 -18.12
CA THR A 404 -2.45 -7.29 -18.42
C THR A 404 -3.85 -6.73 -18.22
N LEU A 405 -4.05 -5.84 -17.25
CA LEU A 405 -5.38 -5.37 -16.86
C LEU A 405 -5.63 -3.89 -17.19
N VAL A 406 -4.57 -3.06 -17.31
CA VAL A 406 -4.71 -1.66 -17.68
C VAL A 406 -4.47 -1.44 -19.17
N ASN A 407 -3.32 -1.88 -19.71
CA ASN A 407 -2.99 -1.67 -21.13
C ASN A 407 -3.88 -2.51 -22.07
N ALA A 408 -4.26 -3.72 -21.64
CA ALA A 408 -5.16 -4.62 -22.38
C ALA A 408 -6.63 -4.50 -21.91
N HIS A 409 -7.01 -3.41 -21.23
CA HIS A 409 -8.30 -3.28 -20.56
C HIS A 409 -9.50 -3.36 -21.51
N ASP A 410 -9.44 -2.69 -22.65
CA ASP A 410 -10.53 -2.69 -23.61
C ASP A 410 -10.84 -4.11 -24.12
N ASP A 411 -9.81 -4.91 -24.39
CA ASP A 411 -9.98 -6.31 -24.81
C ASP A 411 -10.56 -7.16 -23.69
N LEU A 412 -10.08 -6.98 -22.45
CA LEU A 412 -10.61 -7.65 -21.26
C LEU A 412 -12.09 -7.32 -21.04
N GLN A 413 -12.44 -6.04 -21.08
CA GLN A 413 -13.81 -5.58 -20.82
C GLN A 413 -14.77 -6.04 -21.92
N ASN A 414 -14.33 -6.03 -23.19
CA ASN A 414 -15.12 -6.50 -24.32
C ASN A 414 -15.48 -7.99 -24.18
N VAL A 415 -14.49 -8.85 -23.91
CA VAL A 415 -14.77 -10.28 -23.76
C VAL A 415 -15.60 -10.57 -22.51
N TRP A 416 -15.29 -9.91 -21.38
CA TRP A 416 -16.04 -10.11 -20.14
C TRP A 416 -17.50 -9.68 -20.28
N SER A 417 -17.76 -8.49 -20.85
CA SER A 417 -19.12 -8.01 -21.07
C SER A 417 -19.95 -8.95 -21.96
N ALA A 418 -19.32 -9.57 -22.94
CA ALA A 418 -19.97 -10.55 -23.80
C ALA A 418 -20.31 -11.85 -23.04
N ILE A 419 -19.38 -12.37 -22.23
CA ILE A 419 -19.60 -13.56 -21.38
C ILE A 419 -20.71 -13.29 -20.35
N ALA A 420 -20.61 -12.18 -19.64
CA ALA A 420 -21.58 -11.82 -18.61
C ALA A 420 -22.99 -11.65 -19.18
N ARG A 421 -23.15 -10.96 -20.32
CA ARG A 421 -24.43 -10.81 -21.00
C ARG A 421 -24.99 -12.15 -21.49
N ALA A 422 -24.16 -13.01 -22.07
CA ALA A 422 -24.60 -14.34 -22.50
C ALA A 422 -25.13 -15.17 -21.31
N TYR A 423 -24.44 -15.10 -20.16
CA TYR A 423 -24.86 -15.78 -18.95
C TYR A 423 -26.14 -15.19 -18.34
N LEU A 424 -26.20 -13.87 -18.14
CA LEU A 424 -27.35 -13.18 -17.56
C LEU A 424 -28.63 -13.33 -18.42
N ASN A 425 -28.48 -13.47 -19.74
CA ASN A 425 -29.59 -13.72 -20.68
C ASN A 425 -29.95 -15.21 -20.84
N GLY A 426 -29.28 -16.12 -20.13
CA GLY A 426 -29.53 -17.56 -20.21
C GLY A 426 -29.09 -18.20 -21.52
N GLN A 427 -28.20 -17.56 -22.29
CA GLN A 427 -27.67 -18.07 -23.57
C GLN A 427 -26.58 -19.13 -23.36
N ILE A 428 -25.93 -19.11 -22.20
CA ILE A 428 -24.94 -20.11 -21.76
C ILE A 428 -25.30 -20.63 -20.37
N THR A 429 -24.95 -21.88 -20.09
CA THR A 429 -25.17 -22.50 -18.77
C THR A 429 -24.14 -22.01 -17.74
N LYS A 430 -24.39 -22.32 -16.45
CA LYS A 430 -23.42 -22.02 -15.38
C LYS A 430 -22.05 -22.69 -15.62
N GLU A 431 -22.07 -23.94 -16.09
CA GLU A 431 -20.83 -24.68 -16.38
C GLU A 431 -20.07 -24.06 -17.55
N GLN A 432 -20.77 -23.57 -18.58
CA GLN A 432 -20.16 -22.83 -19.69
C GLN A 432 -19.60 -21.49 -19.24
N PHE A 433 -20.32 -20.78 -18.39
CA PHE A 433 -19.85 -19.55 -17.78
C PHE A 433 -18.58 -19.78 -16.95
N ASP A 434 -18.57 -20.77 -16.04
CA ASP A 434 -17.42 -21.09 -15.21
C ASP A 434 -16.21 -21.51 -16.06
N TYR A 435 -16.44 -22.28 -17.10
CA TYR A 435 -15.39 -22.65 -18.05
C TYR A 435 -14.77 -21.40 -18.70
N LEU A 436 -15.58 -20.48 -19.21
CA LEU A 436 -15.12 -19.26 -19.87
C LEU A 436 -14.38 -18.34 -18.88
N VAL A 437 -14.89 -18.19 -17.65
CA VAL A 437 -14.21 -17.45 -16.57
C VAL A 437 -12.83 -18.05 -16.30
N ASN A 438 -12.72 -19.38 -16.21
CA ASN A 438 -11.43 -20.02 -16.00
C ASN A 438 -10.48 -19.81 -17.19
N GLN A 439 -10.99 -19.80 -18.46
CA GLN A 439 -10.15 -19.50 -19.62
C GLN A 439 -9.69 -18.02 -19.62
N LEU A 440 -10.58 -17.10 -19.25
CA LEU A 440 -10.30 -15.66 -19.17
C LEU A 440 -9.23 -15.32 -18.13
N THR A 441 -9.19 -16.05 -17.03
CA THR A 441 -8.38 -15.73 -15.85
C THR A 441 -7.16 -16.62 -15.67
N LYS A 442 -7.05 -17.75 -16.42
CA LYS A 442 -5.92 -18.69 -16.27
C LYS A 442 -4.57 -17.99 -16.54
N PRO A 443 -3.49 -18.40 -15.85
CA PRO A 443 -2.14 -17.98 -16.22
C PRO A 443 -1.83 -18.31 -17.70
N PHE A 444 -1.05 -17.46 -18.35
CA PHE A 444 -0.52 -17.70 -19.70
C PHE A 444 1.01 -17.75 -19.67
N GLU A 445 1.58 -18.45 -20.66
CA GLU A 445 3.03 -18.53 -20.81
C GLU A 445 3.58 -17.31 -21.56
N PHE A 446 4.72 -16.85 -21.10
CA PHE A 446 5.51 -15.78 -21.76
C PHE A 446 7.00 -16.11 -21.70
N THR A 447 7.83 -15.39 -22.46
CA THR A 447 9.27 -15.61 -22.47
C THR A 447 9.95 -14.81 -21.38
N ASP A 448 10.61 -15.47 -20.42
CA ASP A 448 11.42 -14.79 -19.40
C ASP A 448 12.67 -14.15 -20.06
N PRO A 449 12.82 -12.81 -20.07
CA PRO A 449 13.95 -12.14 -20.73
C PRO A 449 15.30 -12.43 -20.07
N LEU A 450 15.32 -12.92 -18.82
CA LEU A 450 16.56 -13.30 -18.13
C LEU A 450 17.09 -14.66 -18.59
N THR A 451 16.22 -15.57 -18.97
CA THR A 451 16.60 -16.95 -19.27
C THR A 451 16.28 -17.39 -20.69
N GLY A 452 15.46 -16.65 -21.43
CA GLY A 452 14.93 -17.03 -22.76
C GLY A 452 13.95 -18.20 -22.72
N LYS A 453 13.51 -18.66 -21.55
CA LYS A 453 12.60 -19.80 -21.39
C LYS A 453 11.16 -19.35 -21.19
N LYS A 454 10.21 -20.21 -21.58
CA LYS A 454 8.80 -20.02 -21.27
C LYS A 454 8.56 -20.20 -19.77
N THR A 455 7.74 -19.35 -19.22
CA THR A 455 7.33 -19.34 -17.80
C THR A 455 5.93 -18.73 -17.67
N THR A 456 5.35 -18.81 -16.47
CA THR A 456 4.10 -18.15 -16.10
C THR A 456 4.33 -17.20 -14.92
N PHE A 457 3.42 -16.28 -14.68
CA PHE A 457 3.52 -15.30 -13.59
C PHE A 457 3.09 -15.93 -12.26
N THR A 458 3.94 -16.77 -11.70
CA THR A 458 3.79 -17.38 -10.37
C THR A 458 4.32 -16.45 -9.28
N LEU A 459 3.98 -16.73 -8.00
CA LEU A 459 4.54 -16.02 -6.86
C LEU A 459 6.08 -16.05 -6.84
N ASP A 460 6.66 -17.23 -7.05
CA ASP A 460 8.12 -17.37 -7.09
C ASP A 460 8.76 -16.55 -8.21
N TYR A 461 8.07 -16.48 -9.37
CA TYR A 461 8.54 -15.66 -10.48
C TYR A 461 8.43 -14.16 -10.14
N ALA A 462 7.34 -13.73 -9.52
CA ALA A 462 7.15 -12.35 -9.10
C ALA A 462 8.24 -11.90 -8.11
N ILE A 463 8.56 -12.72 -7.11
CA ILE A 463 9.66 -12.47 -6.16
C ILE A 463 11.00 -12.36 -6.91
N LYS A 464 11.29 -13.31 -7.81
CA LYS A 464 12.54 -13.35 -8.58
C LYS A 464 12.73 -12.11 -9.46
N ILE A 465 11.66 -11.62 -10.09
CA ILE A 465 11.75 -10.56 -11.10
C ILE A 465 11.60 -9.15 -10.51
N ASN A 466 11.09 -9.02 -9.30
CA ASN A 466 10.71 -7.75 -8.67
C ASN A 466 11.80 -6.67 -8.80
N ASP A 467 13.01 -6.96 -8.36
CA ASP A 467 14.12 -6.00 -8.41
C ASP A 467 14.74 -5.87 -9.80
N GLN A 468 14.62 -6.89 -10.64
CA GLN A 468 15.13 -6.85 -12.01
C GLN A 468 14.33 -5.87 -12.89
N LEU A 469 13.09 -5.60 -12.53
CA LEU A 469 12.22 -4.62 -13.20
C LEU A 469 12.72 -3.15 -13.06
N LEU A 470 13.69 -2.88 -12.21
CA LEU A 470 14.43 -1.61 -12.20
C LEU A 470 15.31 -1.43 -13.45
N GLN A 471 15.66 -2.51 -14.14
CA GLN A 471 16.42 -2.47 -15.37
C GLN A 471 15.48 -2.21 -16.55
N GLY A 472 15.62 -1.07 -17.22
CA GLY A 472 14.71 -0.63 -18.28
C GLY A 472 14.53 -1.63 -19.43
N SER A 473 15.56 -2.39 -19.80
CA SER A 473 15.46 -3.43 -20.84
C SER A 473 14.60 -4.63 -20.40
N ILE A 474 14.72 -5.07 -19.13
CA ILE A 474 13.91 -6.15 -18.57
C ILE A 474 12.45 -5.68 -18.46
N TYR A 475 12.24 -4.48 -17.93
CA TYR A 475 10.92 -3.87 -17.83
C TYR A 475 10.21 -3.81 -19.19
N GLN A 476 10.85 -3.26 -20.24
CA GLN A 476 10.24 -3.14 -21.55
C GLN A 476 9.91 -4.51 -22.17
N ALA A 477 10.81 -5.47 -22.06
CA ALA A 477 10.60 -6.82 -22.58
C ALA A 477 9.40 -7.50 -21.89
N LEU A 478 9.32 -7.44 -20.56
CA LEU A 478 8.21 -8.06 -19.81
C LEU A 478 6.88 -7.35 -20.02
N MET A 479 6.86 -6.03 -20.08
CA MET A 479 5.64 -5.28 -20.37
C MET A 479 5.02 -5.72 -21.70
N SER A 480 5.84 -5.87 -22.76
CA SER A 480 5.37 -6.35 -24.06
C SER A 480 4.87 -7.80 -24.00
N GLU A 481 5.67 -8.74 -23.45
CA GLU A 481 5.31 -10.17 -23.35
C GLU A 481 4.02 -10.36 -22.53
N TRP A 482 3.85 -9.62 -21.43
CA TRP A 482 2.66 -9.72 -20.59
C TRP A 482 1.41 -9.12 -21.24
N GLU A 483 1.54 -7.98 -21.91
CA GLU A 483 0.42 -7.35 -22.63
C GLU A 483 -0.03 -8.22 -23.80
N ASP A 484 0.90 -8.69 -24.64
CA ASP A 484 0.60 -9.56 -25.78
C ASP A 484 -0.02 -10.88 -25.34
N GLY A 485 0.51 -11.50 -24.28
CA GLY A 485 -0.04 -12.73 -23.69
C GLY A 485 -1.46 -12.55 -23.16
N ALA A 486 -1.74 -11.43 -22.50
CA ALA A 486 -3.07 -11.10 -22.01
C ALA A 486 -4.06 -10.87 -23.16
N ARG A 487 -3.71 -10.07 -24.16
CA ARG A 487 -4.57 -9.82 -25.35
C ARG A 487 -4.89 -11.13 -26.10
N ASN A 488 -3.89 -12.00 -26.28
CA ASN A 488 -4.10 -13.30 -26.89
C ASN A 488 -5.07 -14.17 -26.08
N ARG A 489 -4.91 -14.25 -24.77
CA ARG A 489 -5.83 -14.98 -23.87
C ARG A 489 -7.27 -14.45 -23.97
N TYR A 490 -7.44 -13.12 -24.03
CA TYR A 490 -8.76 -12.50 -24.17
C TYR A 490 -9.40 -12.83 -25.51
N LEU A 491 -8.65 -12.74 -26.59
CA LEU A 491 -9.12 -13.10 -27.94
C LEU A 491 -9.49 -14.60 -28.02
N GLU A 492 -8.66 -15.49 -27.49
CA GLU A 492 -8.93 -16.93 -27.45
C GLU A 492 -10.24 -17.20 -26.68
N THR A 493 -10.42 -16.55 -25.51
CA THR A 493 -11.63 -16.72 -24.70
C THR A 493 -12.87 -16.18 -25.43
N TYR A 494 -12.76 -15.06 -26.12
CA TYR A 494 -13.85 -14.55 -26.96
C TYR A 494 -14.23 -15.54 -28.08
N ASN A 495 -13.25 -16.11 -28.75
CA ASN A 495 -13.48 -17.13 -29.79
C ASN A 495 -14.17 -18.39 -29.23
N LEU A 496 -13.79 -18.82 -28.00
CA LEU A 496 -14.46 -19.93 -27.30
C LEU A 496 -15.92 -19.60 -26.98
N LEU A 497 -16.22 -18.38 -26.52
CA LEU A 497 -17.60 -17.93 -26.32
C LEU A 497 -18.41 -18.01 -27.63
N GLN A 498 -17.86 -17.56 -28.76
CA GLN A 498 -18.54 -17.63 -30.07
C GLN A 498 -18.81 -19.08 -30.48
N GLN A 499 -17.86 -20.00 -30.25
CA GLN A 499 -18.06 -21.42 -30.50
C GLN A 499 -19.19 -22.01 -29.64
N ILE A 500 -19.21 -21.70 -28.35
CA ILE A 500 -20.27 -22.15 -27.43
C ILE A 500 -21.63 -21.63 -27.87
N LEU A 501 -21.74 -20.35 -28.22
CA LEU A 501 -22.97 -19.71 -28.68
C LEU A 501 -23.46 -20.30 -30.01
N SER A 502 -22.56 -20.81 -30.85
CA SER A 502 -22.91 -21.53 -32.10
C SER A 502 -23.27 -23.01 -31.90
N GLY A 503 -23.33 -23.49 -30.65
CA GLY A 503 -23.74 -24.87 -30.30
C GLY A 503 -22.59 -25.86 -30.19
N SER A 504 -21.33 -25.41 -30.24
CA SER A 504 -20.19 -26.30 -30.01
C SER A 504 -20.13 -26.72 -28.53
N PRO A 505 -19.86 -28.00 -28.22
CA PRO A 505 -19.70 -28.44 -26.85
C PRO A 505 -18.43 -27.82 -26.24
N ILE A 506 -18.44 -27.66 -24.91
CA ILE A 506 -17.22 -27.29 -24.17
C ILE A 506 -16.14 -28.31 -24.48
N PRO A 507 -14.90 -27.89 -24.82
CA PRO A 507 -13.81 -28.84 -24.98
C PRO A 507 -13.63 -29.62 -23.67
N THR A 508 -13.90 -30.92 -23.73
CA THR A 508 -13.75 -31.81 -22.57
C THR A 508 -12.26 -31.94 -22.29
N THR A 509 -11.76 -31.31 -21.25
CA THR A 509 -10.41 -31.56 -20.75
C THR A 509 -10.42 -32.97 -20.20
N THR A 510 -9.92 -33.93 -20.98
CA THR A 510 -9.71 -35.30 -20.50
C THR A 510 -8.62 -35.21 -19.43
N THR A 511 -9.04 -35.03 -18.17
CA THR A 511 -8.14 -35.21 -17.05
C THR A 511 -7.73 -36.67 -17.02
N THR A 512 -6.60 -36.98 -17.60
CA THR A 512 -5.98 -38.30 -17.45
C THR A 512 -5.58 -38.43 -15.99
N THR A 513 -6.49 -38.92 -15.17
CA THR A 513 -6.20 -39.30 -13.79
C THR A 513 -5.22 -40.47 -13.87
N THR A 514 -3.94 -40.17 -13.83
CA THR A 514 -2.91 -41.18 -13.63
C THR A 514 -3.08 -41.66 -12.20
N THR A 515 -3.84 -42.73 -12.05
CA THR A 515 -3.97 -43.48 -10.79
C THR A 515 -2.59 -44.08 -10.48
N THR A 516 -1.79 -43.34 -9.74
CA THR A 516 -0.56 -43.89 -9.16
C THR A 516 -0.97 -44.89 -8.11
N THR A 517 -0.99 -46.17 -8.47
CA THR A 517 -1.21 -47.26 -7.53
C THR A 517 0.00 -47.30 -6.59
N THR A 518 -0.14 -46.69 -5.43
CA THR A 518 0.86 -46.79 -4.36
C THR A 518 0.80 -48.19 -3.79
N THR A 519 1.65 -49.09 -4.25
CA THR A 519 1.88 -50.39 -3.62
C THR A 519 2.60 -50.14 -2.30
N THR A 520 1.89 -50.33 -1.20
CA THR A 520 2.42 -50.34 0.16
C THR A 520 3.42 -51.47 0.33
N PRO A 521 4.68 -51.22 0.74
CA PRO A 521 5.58 -52.31 1.11
C PRO A 521 5.15 -52.91 2.46
N PRO A 522 5.37 -54.23 2.67
CA PRO A 522 4.94 -54.92 3.90
C PRO A 522 5.77 -54.47 5.11
N ALA A 523 5.08 -54.34 6.24
CA ALA A 523 5.66 -53.98 7.53
C ALA A 523 6.73 -55.00 7.97
N THR A 524 7.91 -54.50 8.31
CA THR A 524 8.95 -55.26 8.99
C THR A 524 9.13 -54.73 10.41
N THR A 525 9.02 -55.63 11.35
CA THR A 525 9.12 -55.54 12.78
C THR A 525 10.45 -54.99 13.29
N THR A 526 10.38 -54.12 14.31
CA THR A 526 11.44 -53.72 15.28
C THR A 526 11.76 -54.88 16.26
N PRO A 527 12.75 -54.84 17.17
CA PRO A 527 13.88 -53.95 17.50
C PRO A 527 15.18 -54.75 17.92
N PRO A 528 16.11 -54.39 18.78
CA PRO A 528 16.47 -53.10 19.42
C PRO A 528 17.99 -52.79 19.52
N THR A 529 18.31 -51.56 20.00
CA THR A 529 19.36 -51.12 20.96
C THR A 529 20.82 -50.90 20.53
N THR A 530 21.27 -49.68 20.79
CA THR A 530 22.55 -49.16 21.33
C THR A 530 23.82 -49.22 20.47
N THR A 531 24.48 -48.09 20.19
CA THR A 531 25.70 -47.52 20.80
C THR A 531 26.35 -46.43 19.93
N THR A 532 26.64 -45.33 20.56
CA THR A 532 27.74 -44.34 20.45
C THR A 532 28.60 -44.20 19.18
N PRO A 533 29.04 -42.95 18.84
CA PRO A 533 29.58 -42.54 17.56
C PRO A 533 31.09 -42.71 17.41
N PRO A 534 31.63 -42.60 16.20
CA PRO A 534 32.97 -42.03 16.06
C PRO A 534 33.09 -40.92 15.01
N ALA A 535 33.83 -39.93 15.44
CA ALA A 535 34.89 -39.16 14.76
C ALA A 535 34.70 -38.58 13.35
N THR A 536 34.73 -37.27 13.36
CA THR A 536 35.01 -36.31 12.30
C THR A 536 36.24 -36.66 11.44
N THR A 537 36.08 -36.63 10.13
CA THR A 537 37.21 -36.53 9.19
C THR A 537 37.05 -35.28 8.33
N THR A 538 37.93 -34.32 8.56
CA THR A 538 38.04 -33.07 7.80
C THR A 538 38.81 -33.34 6.52
N THR A 539 38.20 -33.09 5.36
CA THR A 539 38.90 -33.09 4.08
C THR A 539 39.08 -31.65 3.61
N THR A 540 40.32 -31.19 3.63
CA THR A 540 40.75 -29.87 3.13
C THR A 540 40.88 -29.96 1.61
N THR A 541 40.07 -29.18 0.87
CA THR A 541 40.25 -29.02 -0.58
C THR A 541 40.95 -27.68 -0.84
N THR A 542 42.19 -27.77 -1.35
CA THR A 542 42.99 -26.61 -1.77
C THR A 542 42.56 -26.16 -3.15
N THR A 543 42.04 -24.94 -3.28
CA THR A 543 41.73 -24.32 -4.56
C THR A 543 42.89 -23.44 -5.00
N THR A 544 43.49 -23.79 -6.13
CA THR A 544 44.57 -23.03 -6.76
C THR A 544 43.98 -21.93 -7.62
N THR A 545 44.24 -20.66 -7.27
CA THR A 545 43.80 -19.49 -8.05
C THR A 545 44.85 -19.19 -9.12
N THR A 546 44.49 -19.28 -10.38
CA THR A 546 45.32 -18.86 -11.53
C THR A 546 44.91 -17.42 -11.91
N THR A 547 45.86 -16.50 -11.71
CA THR A 547 45.72 -15.09 -12.09
C THR A 547 46.06 -14.93 -13.57
N THR A 548 45.07 -14.55 -14.40
CA THR A 548 45.33 -14.19 -15.81
C THR A 548 45.28 -12.66 -15.92
N THR A 549 46.41 -12.06 -16.25
CA THR A 549 46.57 -10.63 -16.51
C THR A 549 46.12 -10.34 -17.94
N THR A 550 45.03 -9.57 -18.12
CA THR A 550 44.59 -9.10 -19.43
C THR A 550 44.89 -7.61 -19.56
N THR A 551 45.72 -7.28 -20.53
CA THR A 551 46.10 -5.93 -20.92
C THR A 551 44.94 -5.25 -21.68
N THR A 552 44.60 -4.05 -21.26
CA THR A 552 43.55 -3.18 -21.86
C THR A 552 44.11 -2.49 -23.13
N PRO A 553 43.40 -2.50 -24.25
CA PRO A 553 43.68 -1.56 -25.36
C PRO A 553 42.96 -0.24 -25.11
N THR A 554 43.69 0.84 -25.22
CA THR A 554 43.22 2.23 -25.25
C THR A 554 42.50 2.52 -26.54
N THR A 555 41.26 2.95 -26.47
CA THR A 555 40.48 3.52 -27.59
C THR A 555 40.41 5.04 -27.46
N PRO A 556 40.52 5.81 -28.59
CA PRO A 556 40.46 7.27 -28.56
C PRO A 556 39.01 7.77 -28.39
N PRO A 557 38.80 9.03 -27.96
CA PRO A 557 37.47 9.56 -27.65
C PRO A 557 36.62 9.76 -28.88
N PRO A 558 35.29 9.54 -28.82
CA PRO A 558 34.40 9.80 -29.94
C PRO A 558 34.10 11.28 -30.06
N THR A 559 34.18 11.75 -31.29
CA THR A 559 33.72 13.06 -31.77
C THR A 559 32.20 13.15 -31.70
N THR A 560 31.69 14.24 -31.11
CA THR A 560 30.28 14.62 -31.05
C THR A 560 29.68 14.86 -32.45
N PRO A 561 28.50 14.33 -32.76
CA PRO A 561 27.69 14.88 -33.86
C PRO A 561 26.81 16.01 -33.32
N SER A 562 26.94 17.18 -33.88
CA SER A 562 26.03 18.31 -33.74
C SER A 562 24.73 18.05 -34.51
N GLY A 563 23.59 18.40 -33.91
CA GLY A 563 22.39 18.79 -34.64
C GLY A 563 21.15 17.94 -34.46
N ALA A 564 20.34 18.24 -33.41
CA ALA A 564 18.89 18.15 -33.50
C ALA A 564 18.33 19.40 -32.80
N GLY A 565 17.64 20.25 -33.58
CA GLY A 565 17.17 21.57 -33.15
C GLY A 565 16.08 21.46 -32.10
N GLY A 566 16.43 21.66 -30.84
CA GLY A 566 15.49 22.02 -29.78
C GLY A 566 15.07 23.48 -29.95
N LEU A 567 13.76 23.76 -29.84
CA LEU A 567 13.22 25.12 -29.80
C LEU A 567 13.98 25.93 -28.74
N SER A 568 14.49 27.11 -29.14
CA SER A 568 15.24 27.96 -28.19
C SER A 568 14.38 28.38 -27.03
N THR A 569 14.98 28.48 -25.85
CA THR A 569 14.30 28.93 -24.61
C THR A 569 13.53 30.24 -24.80
N SER A 570 14.04 31.12 -25.68
CA SER A 570 13.39 32.36 -26.06
C SER A 570 12.07 32.13 -26.81
N LEU A 571 11.97 31.10 -27.64
CA LEU A 571 10.75 30.78 -28.38
C LEU A 571 9.69 30.20 -27.46
N ILE A 572 10.10 29.38 -26.49
CA ILE A 572 9.18 28.83 -25.46
C ILE A 572 8.60 29.93 -24.59
N ILE A 573 9.44 30.89 -24.14
CA ILE A 573 8.98 32.03 -23.34
C ILE A 573 7.99 32.90 -24.15
N THR A 574 8.25 33.12 -25.44
CA THR A 574 7.36 33.90 -26.31
C THR A 574 6.00 33.21 -26.46
N ILE A 575 5.95 31.88 -26.66
CA ILE A 575 4.70 31.13 -26.76
C ILE A 575 3.89 31.22 -25.44
N VAL A 576 4.55 31.11 -24.28
CA VAL A 576 3.88 31.20 -22.97
C VAL A 576 3.27 32.60 -22.78
N ILE A 577 3.96 33.66 -23.15
CA ILE A 577 3.44 35.05 -23.06
C ILE A 577 2.21 35.24 -23.94
N ILE A 578 2.22 34.70 -25.16
CA ILE A 578 1.09 34.78 -26.08
C ILE A 578 -0.12 34.03 -25.53
N VAL A 579 0.07 32.84 -24.98
CA VAL A 579 -1.02 32.04 -24.36
C VAL A 579 -1.63 32.78 -23.19
N ILE A 580 -0.82 33.39 -22.31
CA ILE A 580 -1.33 34.18 -21.19
C ILE A 580 -2.13 35.40 -21.69
N ALA A 581 -1.65 36.11 -22.70
CA ALA A 581 -2.36 37.26 -23.27
C ALA A 581 -3.72 36.87 -23.88
N VAL A 582 -3.81 35.71 -24.52
CA VAL A 582 -5.07 35.16 -25.07
C VAL A 582 -6.03 34.80 -23.95
N ILE A 583 -5.56 34.16 -22.90
CA ILE A 583 -6.41 33.80 -21.73
C ILE A 583 -6.96 35.06 -21.05
N VAL A 584 -6.12 36.09 -20.88
CA VAL A 584 -6.57 37.37 -20.31
C VAL A 584 -7.60 38.05 -21.21
N ALA A 585 -7.41 38.03 -22.52
CA ALA A 585 -8.36 38.60 -23.47
C ALA A 585 -9.71 37.85 -23.46
N ILE A 586 -9.70 36.53 -23.41
CA ILE A 586 -10.91 35.69 -23.28
C ILE A 586 -11.62 36.00 -21.96
N TYR A 587 -10.90 36.10 -20.85
CA TYR A 587 -11.47 36.46 -19.54
C TYR A 587 -12.15 37.83 -19.57
N TYR A 588 -11.56 38.83 -20.22
CA TYR A 588 -12.18 40.16 -20.37
C TYR A 588 -13.40 40.15 -21.30
N LEU A 589 -13.41 39.30 -22.34
CA LEU A 589 -14.57 39.15 -23.24
C LEU A 589 -15.75 38.42 -22.58
N MET A 590 -15.48 37.50 -21.67
CA MET A 590 -16.53 36.77 -20.91
C MET A 590 -17.09 37.61 -19.76
N ARG A 591 -16.51 38.74 -19.40
CA ARG A 591 -16.94 39.63 -18.33
C ARG A 591 -17.73 40.86 -18.81
N LYS A 592 -17.90 41.01 -20.14
CA LYS A 592 -18.82 41.95 -20.80
C LYS A 592 -20.09 41.19 -21.23
#